data_26441c79f7b96dd9f6cb890c24aa8d5c
#
_entry.id   26441c79f7b96dd9f6cb890c24aa8d5c
#
_cell.length_a   1.000
_cell.length_b   1.000
_cell.length_c   1.000
_cell.angle_alpha   90.00
_cell.angle_beta   90.00
_cell.angle_gamma   90.00
#
_symmetry.space_group_name_H-M   'P 1'
#
loop_
_entity.id
_entity.type
_entity.pdbx_description
1 polymer ?
#
loop_
_entity_poly.entity_id
_entity_poly.type
_entity_poly.pdbx_seq_one_letter_code
_entity_poly.pdbx_strand_id
1 'polypeptide(L)'
;EWQIDKAHKEERSLVVKLGVDPTAPDIHLGHTVPLMKLKHFQDLCYDVDFLIGDFTARIGDPSGRSAARKPMTHEDVLGNADEYKRHISKILNPDQTNIVYNSDWLSPIKLDDFIKILGKGTINEMVKRRGVANRLEEGNPVSVAEFVYPFLQAYDSVAMKADVEIGGA
;
A
#
# COMPACT_ATOMS: atom_id res chain seq x y z
N GLU A 1 9.00 -11.63 -14.37
CA GLU A 1 9.85 -11.85 -15.59
C GLU A 1 9.67 -10.70 -16.59
N TRP A 2 8.50 -10.49 -17.16
CA TRP A 2 8.26 -9.47 -18.19
C TRP A 2 8.66 -8.03 -17.78
N GLN A 3 8.41 -7.60 -16.55
CA GLN A 3 8.80 -6.27 -16.06
C GLN A 3 10.32 -6.13 -15.95
N ILE A 4 11.02 -7.19 -15.51
CA ILE A 4 12.47 -7.23 -15.43
C ILE A 4 13.08 -7.09 -16.83
N ASP A 5 12.59 -7.89 -17.78
CA ASP A 5 13.05 -7.85 -19.17
C ASP A 5 12.79 -6.49 -19.82
N LYS A 6 11.65 -5.86 -19.48
CA LYS A 6 11.30 -4.52 -19.96
C LYS A 6 12.26 -3.46 -19.41
N ALA A 7 12.50 -3.46 -18.10
CA ALA A 7 13.41 -2.52 -17.46
C ALA A 7 14.85 -2.66 -18.03
N HIS A 8 15.32 -3.89 -18.21
CA HIS A 8 16.61 -4.16 -18.86
C HIS A 8 16.69 -3.61 -20.29
N LYS A 9 15.65 -3.78 -21.10
CA LYS A 9 15.61 -3.24 -22.46
C LYS A 9 15.55 -1.71 -22.50
N GLU A 10 14.95 -1.11 -21.49
CA GLU A 10 14.83 0.34 -21.34
C GLU A 10 16.04 0.95 -20.62
N GLU A 11 17.04 0.14 -20.24
CA GLU A 11 18.25 0.55 -19.50
C GLU A 11 17.93 1.36 -18.23
N ARG A 12 16.87 0.98 -17.51
CA ARG A 12 16.42 1.64 -16.28
C ARG A 12 16.36 0.67 -15.11
N SER A 13 16.47 1.21 -13.91
CA SER A 13 16.23 0.48 -12.68
C SER A 13 14.77 0.04 -12.55
N LEU A 14 14.53 -1.06 -11.83
CA LEU A 14 13.20 -1.45 -11.39
C LEU A 14 12.79 -0.58 -10.20
N VAL A 15 11.56 -0.10 -10.23
CA VAL A 15 10.90 0.54 -9.08
C VAL A 15 10.18 -0.53 -8.27
N VAL A 16 10.66 -0.80 -7.06
CA VAL A 16 10.10 -1.82 -6.16
C VAL A 16 9.45 -1.14 -4.97
N LYS A 17 8.13 -1.28 -4.83
CA LYS A 17 7.39 -0.66 -3.72
C LYS A 17 6.99 -1.66 -2.65
N LEU A 18 6.97 -1.18 -1.42
CA LEU A 18 6.27 -1.78 -0.29
C LEU A 18 5.37 -0.71 0.34
N GLY A 19 4.06 -0.93 0.32
CA GLY A 19 3.10 -0.02 0.95
C GLY A 19 2.65 -0.53 2.32
N VAL A 20 2.59 0.37 3.29
CA VAL A 20 2.11 0.07 4.65
C VAL A 20 1.27 1.22 5.17
N ASP A 21 0.08 0.91 5.70
CA ASP A 21 -0.75 1.86 6.43
C ASP A 21 -0.26 1.97 7.88
N PRO A 22 0.11 3.14 8.39
CA PRO A 22 0.61 3.32 9.75
C PRO A 22 -0.53 3.28 10.79
N THR A 23 -1.20 2.14 10.90
CA THR A 23 -2.41 1.95 11.73
C THR A 23 -2.11 1.62 13.20
N ALA A 24 -0.84 1.48 13.57
CA ALA A 24 -0.34 1.30 14.93
C ALA A 24 1.08 1.87 14.99
N PRO A 25 1.58 2.31 16.15
CA PRO A 25 2.93 2.87 16.24
C PRO A 25 4.04 1.84 16.04
N ASP A 26 3.75 0.57 16.32
CA ASP A 26 4.76 -0.48 16.33
C ASP A 26 4.74 -1.34 15.07
N ILE A 27 5.94 -1.63 14.56
CA ILE A 27 6.20 -2.67 13.57
C ILE A 27 6.44 -3.98 14.33
N HIS A 28 5.62 -5.00 14.06
CA HIS A 28 5.83 -6.33 14.61
C HIS A 28 6.62 -7.23 13.66
N LEU A 29 7.04 -8.41 14.16
CA LEU A 29 7.89 -9.34 13.41
C LEU A 29 7.31 -9.74 12.04
N GLY A 30 5.98 -9.76 11.87
CA GLY A 30 5.35 -10.03 10.57
C GLY A 30 5.69 -9.01 9.48
N HIS A 31 5.95 -7.75 9.85
CA HIS A 31 6.36 -6.70 8.91
C HIS A 31 7.82 -6.87 8.45
N THR A 32 8.66 -7.60 9.21
CA THR A 32 10.06 -7.78 8.82
C THR A 32 10.20 -8.65 7.58
N VAL A 33 9.27 -9.56 7.33
CA VAL A 33 9.30 -10.44 6.14
C VAL A 33 9.27 -9.65 4.83
N PRO A 34 8.26 -8.80 4.57
CA PRO A 34 8.26 -7.96 3.36
C PRO A 34 9.39 -6.93 3.37
N LEU A 35 9.78 -6.39 4.53
CA LEU A 35 10.93 -5.46 4.62
C LEU A 35 12.26 -6.13 4.23
N MET A 36 12.51 -7.35 4.69
CA MET A 36 13.69 -8.12 4.27
C MET A 36 13.67 -8.42 2.78
N LYS A 37 12.49 -8.63 2.20
CA LYS A 37 12.37 -8.81 0.76
C LYS A 37 12.69 -7.51 0.00
N LEU A 38 12.21 -6.37 0.49
CA LEU A 38 12.55 -5.06 -0.06
C LEU A 38 14.07 -4.80 0.05
N LYS A 39 14.67 -5.17 1.20
CA LYS A 39 16.12 -5.11 1.41
C LYS A 39 16.90 -5.90 0.36
N HIS A 40 16.45 -7.09 -0.03
CA HIS A 40 17.11 -7.86 -1.09
C HIS A 40 17.13 -7.11 -2.42
N PHE A 41 16.06 -6.40 -2.78
CA PHE A 41 16.06 -5.56 -3.98
C PHE A 41 17.01 -4.37 -3.85
N GLN A 42 17.05 -3.74 -2.67
CA GLN A 42 18.00 -2.66 -2.39
C GLN A 42 19.45 -3.13 -2.51
N ASP A 43 19.78 -4.31 -1.98
CA ASP A 43 21.12 -4.91 -2.08
C ASP A 43 21.53 -5.24 -3.53
N LEU A 44 20.55 -5.41 -4.42
CA LEU A 44 20.74 -5.59 -5.86
C LEU A 44 20.74 -4.23 -6.62
N CYS A 45 20.82 -3.12 -5.91
CA CYS A 45 20.84 -1.76 -6.45
C CYS A 45 19.61 -1.37 -7.27
N TYR A 46 18.42 -1.92 -6.96
CA TYR A 46 17.17 -1.46 -7.51
C TYR A 46 16.61 -0.27 -6.70
N ASP A 47 15.78 0.55 -7.34
CA ASP A 47 15.10 1.65 -6.68
C ASP A 47 14.02 1.10 -5.74
N VAL A 48 14.16 1.36 -4.45
CA VAL A 48 13.19 0.88 -3.45
C VAL A 48 12.41 2.04 -2.86
N ASP A 49 11.09 1.92 -2.95
CA ASP A 49 10.13 2.88 -2.45
C ASP A 49 9.35 2.29 -1.28
N PHE A 50 9.43 2.94 -0.13
CA PHE A 50 8.59 2.63 1.03
C PHE A 50 7.43 3.61 1.06
N LEU A 51 6.24 3.11 0.73
CA LEU A 51 5.01 3.88 0.70
C LEU A 51 4.35 3.88 2.08
N ILE A 52 4.15 5.05 2.64
CA ILE A 52 3.33 5.29 3.81
C ILE A 52 1.93 5.65 3.34
N GLY A 53 0.96 4.79 3.64
CA GLY A 53 -0.44 4.97 3.30
C GLY A 53 -1.14 5.92 4.29
N ASP A 54 -0.75 7.19 4.32
CA ASP A 54 -1.32 8.18 5.23
C ASP A 54 -2.73 8.62 4.84
N PHE A 55 -3.07 8.52 3.57
CA PHE A 55 -4.45 8.70 3.10
C PHE A 55 -5.28 7.45 3.37
N THR A 56 -4.78 6.28 2.99
CA THR A 56 -5.51 5.00 3.08
C THR A 56 -5.68 4.52 4.52
N ALA A 57 -4.75 4.81 5.43
CA ALA A 57 -4.89 4.50 6.85
C ALA A 57 -6.15 5.11 7.50
N ARG A 58 -6.61 6.25 6.99
CA ARG A 58 -7.85 6.90 7.46
C ARG A 58 -9.12 6.19 7.01
N ILE A 59 -9.03 5.40 5.93
CA ILE A 59 -10.14 4.59 5.43
C ILE A 59 -10.14 3.23 6.14
N GLY A 60 -8.99 2.60 6.24
CA GLY A 60 -8.77 1.27 6.81
C GLY A 60 -8.83 0.16 5.76
N ASP A 61 -7.81 -0.68 5.77
CA ASP A 61 -7.72 -1.87 4.93
C ASP A 61 -8.76 -2.92 5.37
N PRO A 62 -9.66 -3.36 4.48
CA PRO A 62 -10.64 -4.41 4.77
C PRO A 62 -10.03 -5.81 4.89
N SER A 63 -8.79 -6.00 4.46
CA SER A 63 -8.14 -7.30 4.50
C SER A 63 -7.72 -7.67 5.93
N GLY A 64 -8.13 -8.83 6.41
CA GLY A 64 -7.57 -9.45 7.62
C GLY A 64 -8.28 -9.21 8.95
N ARG A 65 -9.44 -8.52 9.02
CA ARG A 65 -10.22 -8.38 10.27
C ARG A 65 -11.73 -8.47 10.07
N SER A 66 -12.42 -9.08 11.02
CA SER A 66 -13.88 -9.23 11.05
C SER A 66 -14.63 -7.95 11.45
N ALA A 67 -13.96 -6.93 11.95
CA ALA A 67 -14.59 -5.68 12.40
C ALA A 67 -14.00 -4.46 11.67
N ALA A 68 -14.86 -3.49 11.35
CA ALA A 68 -14.46 -2.21 10.79
C ALA A 68 -13.46 -1.50 11.73
N ARG A 69 -12.35 -0.99 11.17
CA ARG A 69 -11.38 -0.19 11.95
C ARG A 69 -11.98 1.16 12.30
N LYS A 70 -11.68 1.63 13.51
CA LYS A 70 -11.97 3.03 13.86
C LYS A 70 -11.13 3.94 12.98
N PRO A 71 -11.73 4.93 12.31
CA PRO A 71 -10.97 5.91 11.53
C PRO A 71 -9.92 6.59 12.39
N MET A 72 -8.71 6.74 11.86
CA MET A 72 -7.62 7.44 12.53
C MET A 72 -7.65 8.92 12.17
N THR A 73 -7.20 9.77 13.07
CA THR A 73 -6.97 11.17 12.76
C THR A 73 -5.70 11.34 11.91
N HIS A 74 -5.59 12.46 11.22
CA HIS A 74 -4.38 12.76 10.45
C HIS A 74 -3.12 12.84 11.34
N GLU A 75 -3.27 13.40 12.54
CA GLU A 75 -2.18 13.52 13.52
C GLU A 75 -1.70 12.15 14.02
N ASP A 76 -2.62 11.23 14.32
CA ASP A 76 -2.28 9.85 14.71
C ASP A 76 -1.49 9.15 13.62
N VAL A 77 -1.91 9.31 12.36
CA VAL A 77 -1.26 8.70 11.20
C VAL A 77 0.16 9.25 11.02
N LEU A 78 0.37 10.56 11.13
CA LEU A 78 1.68 11.17 11.00
C LEU A 78 2.62 10.74 12.14
N GLY A 79 2.13 10.70 13.39
CA GLY A 79 2.90 10.22 14.53
C GLY A 79 3.38 8.78 14.34
N ASN A 80 2.48 7.89 13.89
CA ASN A 80 2.83 6.51 13.58
C ASN A 80 3.80 6.40 12.39
N ALA A 81 3.65 7.26 11.37
CA ALA A 81 4.53 7.27 10.21
C ALA A 81 5.99 7.55 10.58
N ASP A 82 6.24 8.45 11.52
CA ASP A 82 7.59 8.74 12.00
C ASP A 82 8.21 7.56 12.76
N GLU A 83 7.42 6.85 13.55
CA GLU A 83 7.87 5.60 14.18
C GLU A 83 8.20 4.53 13.14
N TYR A 84 7.39 4.38 12.09
CA TYR A 84 7.66 3.46 10.98
C TYR A 84 8.99 3.79 10.31
N LYS A 85 9.25 5.06 9.96
CA LYS A 85 10.54 5.48 9.37
C LYS A 85 11.72 5.09 10.26
N ARG A 86 11.61 5.32 11.56
CA ARG A 86 12.65 4.97 12.53
C ARG A 86 12.90 3.46 12.61
N HIS A 87 11.85 2.65 12.49
CA HIS A 87 11.97 1.20 12.52
C HIS A 87 12.53 0.62 11.22
N ILE A 88 12.06 1.08 10.06
CA ILE A 88 12.53 0.58 8.77
C ILE A 88 13.99 0.94 8.51
N SER A 89 14.48 2.08 8.99
CA SER A 89 15.88 2.49 8.84
C SER A 89 16.88 1.57 9.58
N LYS A 90 16.39 0.66 10.44
CA LYS A 90 17.21 -0.39 11.05
C LYS A 90 17.42 -1.59 10.10
N ILE A 91 16.62 -1.71 9.06
CA ILE A 91 16.64 -2.82 8.10
C ILE A 91 17.10 -2.32 6.73
N LEU A 92 16.50 -1.24 6.25
CA LEU A 92 16.79 -0.63 4.97
C LEU A 92 17.85 0.47 5.13
N ASN A 93 18.68 0.65 4.11
CA ASN A 93 19.58 1.81 4.06
C ASN A 93 18.74 3.06 3.77
N PRO A 94 18.68 4.04 4.68
CA PRO A 94 17.87 5.25 4.51
C PRO A 94 18.31 6.11 3.32
N ASP A 95 19.60 6.12 2.97
CA ASP A 95 20.14 6.90 1.85
C ASP A 95 19.75 6.33 0.47
N GLN A 96 19.23 5.11 0.45
CA GLN A 96 18.83 4.38 -0.74
C GLN A 96 17.33 3.98 -0.71
N THR A 97 16.56 4.54 0.21
CA THR A 97 15.14 4.25 0.36
C THR A 97 14.34 5.52 0.16
N ASN A 98 13.51 5.58 -0.87
CA ASN A 98 12.57 6.66 -1.03
C ASN A 98 11.37 6.42 -0.12
N ILE A 99 11.07 7.39 0.75
CA ILE A 99 9.86 7.37 1.56
C ILE A 99 8.85 8.30 0.90
N VAL A 100 7.70 7.75 0.51
CA VAL A 100 6.64 8.47 -0.19
C VAL A 100 5.31 8.32 0.54
N TYR A 101 4.42 9.27 0.36
CA TYR A 101 3.10 9.31 0.99
C TYR A 101 2.00 9.28 -0.06
N ASN A 102 1.01 8.43 0.11
CA ASN A 102 -0.06 8.36 -0.89
C ASN A 102 -1.03 9.54 -0.85
N SER A 103 -1.03 10.34 0.19
CA SER A 103 -1.75 11.62 0.18
C SER A 103 -1.27 12.59 -0.90
N ASP A 104 -0.02 12.49 -1.35
CA ASP A 104 0.56 13.39 -2.35
C ASP A 104 -0.18 13.30 -3.70
N TRP A 105 -0.68 12.11 -4.05
CA TRP A 105 -1.44 11.90 -5.29
C TRP A 105 -2.92 11.58 -5.07
N LEU A 106 -3.31 10.99 -3.91
CA LEU A 106 -4.71 10.68 -3.65
C LEU A 106 -5.53 11.90 -3.22
N SER A 107 -4.94 12.82 -2.43
CA SER A 107 -5.67 14.02 -1.97
C SER A 107 -6.07 14.97 -3.10
N PRO A 108 -5.25 15.23 -4.13
CA PRO A 108 -5.61 16.13 -5.22
C PRO A 108 -6.46 15.47 -6.32
N ILE A 109 -6.79 14.18 -6.23
CA ILE A 109 -7.61 13.51 -7.25
C ILE A 109 -8.97 14.21 -7.39
N LYS A 110 -9.31 14.57 -8.62
CA LYS A 110 -10.63 15.10 -8.94
C LYS A 110 -11.66 13.97 -9.00
N LEU A 111 -12.90 14.30 -8.67
CA LEU A 111 -13.98 13.31 -8.61
C LEU A 111 -14.17 12.56 -9.94
N ASP A 112 -14.06 13.24 -11.07
CA ASP A 112 -14.19 12.64 -12.40
C ASP A 112 -13.07 11.60 -12.69
N ASP A 113 -11.84 11.87 -12.23
CA ASP A 113 -10.73 10.93 -12.37
C ASP A 113 -10.88 9.76 -11.40
N PHE A 114 -11.37 10.02 -10.19
CA PHE A 114 -11.67 8.96 -9.24
C PHE A 114 -12.75 8.01 -9.76
N ILE A 115 -13.82 8.51 -10.38
CA ILE A 115 -14.84 7.69 -11.03
C ILE A 115 -14.25 6.82 -12.16
N LYS A 116 -13.30 7.35 -12.93
CA LYS A 116 -12.59 6.56 -13.96
C LYS A 116 -11.75 5.44 -13.35
N ILE A 117 -11.12 5.68 -12.19
CA ILE A 117 -10.38 4.64 -11.45
C ILE A 117 -11.34 3.53 -11.01
N LEU A 118 -12.46 3.88 -10.38
CA LEU A 118 -13.49 2.91 -9.97
C LEU A 118 -14.05 2.10 -11.14
N GLY A 119 -14.19 2.72 -12.31
CA GLY A 119 -14.64 2.05 -13.54
C GLY A 119 -13.69 0.98 -14.09
N LYS A 120 -12.49 0.81 -13.52
CA LYS A 120 -11.53 -0.25 -13.91
C LYS A 120 -11.80 -1.60 -13.26
N GLY A 121 -12.66 -1.66 -12.24
CA GLY A 121 -13.05 -2.90 -11.58
C GLY A 121 -14.56 -3.08 -11.55
N THR A 122 -14.99 -4.24 -11.13
CA THR A 122 -16.41 -4.60 -11.00
C THR A 122 -16.77 -4.98 -9.58
N ILE A 123 -18.03 -4.78 -9.21
CA ILE A 123 -18.57 -5.25 -7.92
C ILE A 123 -18.34 -6.76 -7.76
N ASN A 124 -18.54 -7.53 -8.84
CA ASN A 124 -18.36 -8.98 -8.81
C ASN A 124 -16.93 -9.43 -8.48
N GLU A 125 -15.93 -8.64 -8.85
CA GLU A 125 -14.53 -8.88 -8.47
C GLU A 125 -14.28 -8.49 -7.02
N MET A 126 -14.83 -7.36 -6.58
CA MET A 126 -14.62 -6.87 -5.23
C MET A 126 -15.25 -7.76 -4.17
N VAL A 127 -16.47 -8.27 -4.39
CA VAL A 127 -17.13 -9.19 -3.43
C VAL A 127 -16.44 -10.54 -3.30
N LYS A 128 -15.62 -10.94 -4.28
CA LYS A 128 -14.82 -12.17 -4.23
C LYS A 128 -13.51 -12.01 -3.46
N ARG A 129 -13.09 -10.78 -3.14
CA ARG A 129 -11.88 -10.58 -2.34
C ARG A 129 -12.08 -11.16 -0.95
N ARG A 130 -11.13 -11.98 -0.50
CA ARG A 130 -11.24 -12.79 0.72
C ARG A 130 -11.75 -12.02 1.94
N GLY A 131 -11.22 -10.82 2.20
CA GLY A 131 -11.64 -10.00 3.34
C GLY A 131 -13.10 -9.53 3.25
N VAL A 132 -13.57 -9.21 2.04
CA VAL A 132 -14.96 -8.79 1.78
C VAL A 132 -15.89 -10.00 1.81
N ALA A 133 -15.55 -11.07 1.10
CA ALA A 133 -16.34 -12.29 1.00
C ALA A 133 -16.67 -12.87 2.39
N ASN A 134 -15.66 -13.09 3.22
CA ASN A 134 -15.83 -13.64 4.57
C ASN A 134 -16.78 -12.79 5.42
N ARG A 135 -16.64 -11.46 5.38
CA ARG A 135 -17.51 -10.56 6.16
C ARG A 135 -18.95 -10.57 5.69
N LEU A 136 -19.17 -10.66 4.37
CA LEU A 136 -20.53 -10.75 3.81
C LEU A 136 -21.17 -12.11 4.17
N GLU A 137 -20.41 -13.21 4.13
CA GLU A 137 -20.88 -14.53 4.54
C GLU A 137 -21.23 -14.59 6.04
N GLU A 138 -20.46 -13.89 6.88
CA GLU A 138 -20.69 -13.78 8.32
C GLU A 138 -21.83 -12.77 8.67
N GLY A 139 -22.39 -12.09 7.67
CA GLY A 139 -23.41 -11.04 7.87
C GLY A 139 -22.84 -9.74 8.46
N ASN A 140 -21.54 -9.57 8.46
CA ASN A 140 -20.88 -8.35 8.92
C ASN A 140 -20.92 -7.26 7.85
N PRO A 141 -21.20 -5.99 8.21
CA PRO A 141 -21.25 -4.90 7.24
C PRO A 141 -19.85 -4.61 6.66
N VAL A 142 -19.82 -4.31 5.37
CA VAL A 142 -18.65 -3.77 4.68
C VAL A 142 -19.01 -2.37 4.21
N SER A 143 -18.23 -1.36 4.62
CA SER A 143 -18.50 0.01 4.19
C SER A 143 -18.08 0.22 2.72
N VAL A 144 -18.73 1.18 2.04
CA VAL A 144 -18.35 1.54 0.66
C VAL A 144 -16.91 2.04 0.60
N ALA A 145 -16.44 2.75 1.62
CA ALA A 145 -15.06 3.21 1.69
C ALA A 145 -14.05 2.06 1.72
N GLU A 146 -14.30 1.03 2.54
CA GLU A 146 -13.48 -0.19 2.56
C GLU A 146 -13.53 -0.95 1.21
N PHE A 147 -14.69 -0.91 0.55
CA PHE A 147 -14.88 -1.51 -0.77
C PHE A 147 -14.05 -0.81 -1.85
N VAL A 148 -13.82 0.49 -1.69
CA VAL A 148 -13.01 1.32 -2.60
C VAL A 148 -11.51 1.19 -2.33
N TYR A 149 -11.10 0.84 -1.12
CA TYR A 149 -9.70 0.74 -0.70
C TYR A 149 -8.77 0.03 -1.72
N PRO A 150 -9.11 -1.14 -2.29
CA PRO A 150 -8.27 -1.82 -3.26
C PRO A 150 -7.97 -1.02 -4.54
N PHE A 151 -8.87 -0.12 -4.94
CA PHE A 151 -8.66 0.75 -6.09
C PHE A 151 -7.61 1.82 -5.79
N LEU A 152 -7.61 2.35 -4.57
CA LEU A 152 -6.62 3.31 -4.12
C LEU A 152 -5.23 2.67 -4.06
N GLN A 153 -5.12 1.46 -3.48
CA GLN A 153 -3.89 0.69 -3.44
C GLN A 153 -3.34 0.39 -4.85
N ALA A 154 -4.23 0.01 -5.78
CA ALA A 154 -3.83 -0.21 -7.17
C ALA A 154 -3.37 1.09 -7.84
N TYR A 155 -4.01 2.22 -7.53
CA TYR A 155 -3.61 3.51 -8.06
C TYR A 155 -2.26 3.99 -7.51
N ASP A 156 -1.91 3.63 -6.27
CA ASP A 156 -0.58 3.88 -5.71
C ASP A 156 0.51 3.31 -6.63
N SER A 157 0.35 2.07 -7.11
CA SER A 157 1.31 1.44 -8.04
C SER A 157 1.40 2.17 -9.37
N VAL A 158 0.28 2.73 -9.85
CA VAL A 158 0.23 3.52 -11.09
C VAL A 158 0.93 4.88 -10.90
N ALA A 159 0.63 5.58 -9.80
CA ALA A 159 1.22 6.89 -9.49
C ALA A 159 2.74 6.79 -9.31
N MET A 160 3.21 5.76 -8.63
CA MET A 160 4.63 5.47 -8.39
C MET A 160 5.33 4.84 -9.60
N LYS A 161 4.60 4.44 -10.64
CA LYS A 161 5.13 3.66 -11.78
C LYS A 161 5.89 2.41 -11.31
N ALA A 162 5.38 1.76 -10.28
CA ALA A 162 6.02 0.60 -9.67
C ALA A 162 6.02 -0.60 -10.64
N ASP A 163 7.18 -1.22 -10.81
CA ASP A 163 7.36 -2.45 -11.59
C ASP A 163 7.07 -3.69 -10.74
N VAL A 164 7.35 -3.61 -9.44
CA VAL A 164 7.16 -4.69 -8.48
C VAL A 164 6.49 -4.14 -7.22
N GLU A 165 5.44 -4.81 -6.79
CA GLU A 165 4.80 -4.57 -5.50
C GLU A 165 5.06 -5.74 -4.55
N ILE A 166 5.61 -5.45 -3.37
CA ILE A 166 5.77 -6.41 -2.29
C ILE A 166 4.58 -6.24 -1.35
N GLY A 167 3.89 -7.34 -1.07
CA GLY A 167 2.75 -7.37 -0.16
C GLY A 167 2.93 -8.38 0.96
N GLY A 168 2.15 -8.22 2.02
CA GLY A 168 1.97 -9.27 3.03
C GLY A 168 1.13 -10.43 2.49
N ALA A 169 1.35 -11.63 2.99
CA ALA A 169 0.57 -12.83 2.67
C ALA A 169 -0.75 -12.86 3.49
#